data_c12ab64574bbe618dd64f1e5d36fa66b
#
_entry.id   c12ab64574bbe618dd64f1e5d36fa66b
#
_cell.length_a   1.000
_cell.length_b   1.000
_cell.length_c   1.000
_cell.angle_alpha   90.00
_cell.angle_beta   90.00
_cell.angle_gamma   90.00
#
_symmetry.space_group_name_H-M   'P 1'
#
loop_
_entity.id
_entity.type
_entity.pdbx_description
1 polymer ?
#
loop_
_entity_poly.entity_id
_entity_poly.type
_entity_poly.pdbx_seq_one_letter_code
_entity_poly.pdbx_strand_id
1 'polypeptide(L)'
;MNRFLKGAMILTLAGIIVKVIGAFSKVLIARILGGEGIGLYMMAYPIYQIIVSISAAGIPVAISIMIAEKLANDDMRGVQQVFSVSLRVLAILGLVFSLALYGSAQWLVDNQIITDPRALIAIQLLSPAIFVVTILSCFRGYFQGFQYMVPTGTSQVFEQIFRVSSMVGLAYYFIDRGLHLAAGGATFATFPGVLAGLLVLIYFYYRQRNVREKMLSQQNPNAICESNGTVVKRLFSLAIPVSMANIMLPMVSLIDTFIVPKRLMDIGYYLNEATTQFGYLTGMATSLIGLPIILTTSLAASLVPAVSEAHTQGDVHRILKRAETAIKIANMFTIPACIGLCVLATPISQLIYATPHAGPVIAVISLSIVFLGWQQVTAGVLQGLGRTVIPMVSIFIGLLVKTFLDYELTGSVELGINGAAWATNLNFAIAALINYIFVKRYVGSVLNTLELLKIIVSAMAMGGATQVIYVSTVDLLGNGGAVAAAIVVAIFVYGLSLWLTKAVVKDDIYHFPIIGKRLQARRNREEAKLYEEQY
;
A
#
# COMPACT_ATOMS: atom_id res chain seq x y z
N MET A 1 -10.39 -13.44 24.95
CA MET A 1 -9.64 -13.08 23.73
C MET A 1 -8.25 -12.61 24.15
N ASN A 2 -7.20 -13.24 23.67
CA ASN A 2 -5.81 -12.99 24.07
C ASN A 2 -5.43 -11.52 23.75
N ARG A 3 -4.67 -10.83 24.63
CA ARG A 3 -4.27 -9.41 24.45
C ARG A 3 -3.62 -9.16 23.10
N PHE A 4 -2.81 -10.10 22.63
CA PHE A 4 -2.17 -10.06 21.32
C PHE A 4 -3.19 -10.02 20.16
N LEU A 5 -4.19 -10.92 20.18
CA LEU A 5 -5.21 -10.99 19.12
C LEU A 5 -6.06 -9.71 19.07
N LYS A 6 -6.41 -9.15 20.24
CA LYS A 6 -7.14 -7.87 20.32
C LYS A 6 -6.31 -6.72 19.75
N GLY A 7 -5.00 -6.68 20.05
CA GLY A 7 -4.09 -5.66 19.53
C GLY A 7 -3.94 -5.74 18.01
N ALA A 8 -3.73 -6.95 17.47
CA ALA A 8 -3.64 -7.17 16.03
C ALA A 8 -4.91 -6.75 15.29
N MET A 9 -6.10 -7.06 15.84
CA MET A 9 -7.39 -6.63 15.26
C MET A 9 -7.54 -5.11 15.24
N ILE A 10 -7.15 -4.40 16.31
CA ILE A 10 -7.21 -2.93 16.37
C ILE A 10 -6.31 -2.32 15.30
N LEU A 11 -5.09 -2.81 15.16
CA LEU A 11 -4.14 -2.30 14.17
C LEU A 11 -4.60 -2.58 12.73
N THR A 12 -5.16 -3.77 12.48
CA THR A 12 -5.72 -4.13 11.17
C THR A 12 -6.91 -3.23 10.81
N LEU A 13 -7.83 -3.03 11.76
CA LEU A 13 -9.00 -2.17 11.53
C LEU A 13 -8.58 -0.71 11.28
N ALA A 14 -7.67 -0.18 12.09
CA ALA A 14 -7.10 1.15 11.87
C ALA A 14 -6.42 1.25 10.49
N GLY A 15 -5.66 0.24 10.09
CA GLY A 15 -5.01 0.18 8.79
C GLY A 15 -6.00 0.18 7.61
N ILE A 16 -7.12 -0.54 7.72
CA ILE A 16 -8.19 -0.53 6.71
C ILE A 16 -8.82 0.86 6.62
N ILE A 17 -9.18 1.47 7.75
CA ILE A 17 -9.76 2.82 7.81
C ILE A 17 -8.82 3.83 7.15
N VAL A 18 -7.54 3.82 7.49
CA VAL A 18 -6.52 4.69 6.93
C VAL A 18 -6.38 4.51 5.42
N LYS A 19 -6.37 3.27 4.92
CA LYS A 19 -6.29 2.98 3.49
C LYS A 19 -7.52 3.48 2.72
N VAL A 20 -8.72 3.29 3.27
CA VAL A 20 -9.97 3.76 2.66
C VAL A 20 -9.98 5.29 2.60
N ILE A 21 -9.70 5.97 3.71
CA ILE A 21 -9.62 7.43 3.76
C ILE A 21 -8.52 7.94 2.80
N GLY A 22 -7.37 7.25 2.75
CA GLY A 22 -6.26 7.59 1.87
C GLY A 22 -6.59 7.45 0.38
N ALA A 23 -7.32 6.41 0.00
CA ALA A 23 -7.78 6.23 -1.38
C ALA A 23 -8.77 7.32 -1.78
N PHE A 24 -9.74 7.64 -0.90
CA PHE A 24 -10.71 8.69 -1.14
C PHE A 24 -10.05 10.08 -1.23
N SER A 25 -9.04 10.34 -0.40
CA SER A 25 -8.31 11.61 -0.42
C SER A 25 -7.56 11.86 -1.73
N LYS A 26 -7.02 10.81 -2.35
CA LYS A 26 -6.35 10.92 -3.65
C LYS A 26 -7.32 11.30 -4.76
N VAL A 27 -8.54 10.80 -4.71
CA VAL A 27 -9.62 11.20 -5.63
C VAL A 27 -9.95 12.67 -5.46
N LEU A 28 -10.15 13.11 -4.21
CA LEU A 28 -10.48 14.51 -3.92
C LEU A 28 -9.38 15.47 -4.39
N ILE A 29 -8.13 15.17 -4.08
CA ILE A 29 -7.03 16.05 -4.45
C ILE A 29 -6.80 16.08 -5.97
N ALA A 30 -6.94 14.94 -6.66
CA ALA A 30 -6.84 14.90 -8.11
C ALA A 30 -7.96 15.69 -8.79
N ARG A 31 -9.13 15.78 -8.17
CA ARG A 31 -10.26 16.58 -8.67
C ARG A 31 -10.04 18.08 -8.47
N ILE A 32 -9.38 18.47 -7.36
CA ILE A 32 -9.07 19.89 -7.08
C ILE A 32 -7.91 20.38 -7.93
N LEU A 33 -6.82 19.61 -8.01
CA LEU A 33 -5.58 20.00 -8.68
C LEU A 33 -5.57 19.73 -10.19
N GLY A 34 -6.48 18.88 -10.68
CA GLY A 34 -6.42 18.40 -12.07
C GLY A 34 -5.20 17.51 -12.35
N GLY A 35 -5.00 17.15 -13.62
CA GLY A 35 -3.87 16.30 -14.02
C GLY A 35 -2.51 16.93 -13.77
N GLU A 36 -2.36 18.21 -14.11
CA GLU A 36 -1.10 18.95 -13.96
C GLU A 36 -0.69 19.13 -12.50
N GLY A 37 -1.60 19.58 -11.64
CA GLY A 37 -1.30 19.78 -10.23
C GLY A 37 -1.05 18.49 -9.47
N ILE A 38 -1.74 17.39 -9.81
CA ILE A 38 -1.45 16.09 -9.22
C ILE A 38 -0.12 15.54 -9.73
N GLY A 39 0.31 15.89 -10.96
CA GLY A 39 1.64 15.60 -11.47
C GLY A 39 2.73 16.26 -10.64
N LEU A 40 2.59 17.56 -10.32
CA LEU A 40 3.52 18.28 -9.44
C LEU A 40 3.58 17.66 -8.02
N TYR A 41 2.42 17.30 -7.46
CA TYR A 41 2.34 16.59 -6.19
C TYR A 41 3.08 15.24 -6.24
N MET A 42 2.89 14.47 -7.31
CA MET A 42 3.49 13.14 -7.47
C MET A 42 4.98 13.18 -7.81
N MET A 43 5.53 14.30 -8.29
CA MET A 43 6.98 14.47 -8.44
C MET A 43 7.71 14.57 -7.08
N ALA A 44 7.07 15.12 -6.05
CA ALA A 44 7.65 15.26 -4.73
C ALA A 44 7.47 14.00 -3.85
N TYR A 45 6.32 13.34 -3.95
CA TYR A 45 5.90 12.33 -2.99
C TYR A 45 6.75 11.04 -2.96
N PRO A 46 7.22 10.45 -4.10
CA PRO A 46 8.09 9.27 -4.09
C PRO A 46 9.45 9.53 -3.43
N ILE A 47 10.02 10.72 -3.60
CA ILE A 47 11.29 11.12 -2.96
C ILE A 47 11.12 11.07 -1.43
N TYR A 48 10.06 11.69 -0.92
CA TYR A 48 9.70 11.63 0.49
C TYR A 48 9.51 10.19 0.98
N GLN A 49 8.80 9.35 0.24
CA GLN A 49 8.55 7.96 0.63
C GLN A 49 9.84 7.15 0.75
N ILE A 50 10.81 7.35 -0.14
CA ILE A 50 12.11 6.67 -0.04
C ILE A 50 12.85 7.12 1.21
N ILE A 51 12.93 8.43 1.44
CA ILE A 51 13.62 8.95 2.62
C ILE A 51 12.97 8.43 3.91
N VAL A 52 11.64 8.41 3.98
CA VAL A 52 10.91 7.84 5.11
C VAL A 52 11.16 6.33 5.24
N SER A 53 11.23 5.59 4.13
CA SER A 53 11.53 4.15 4.15
C SER A 53 12.93 3.86 4.70
N ILE A 54 13.90 4.70 4.37
CA ILE A 54 15.27 4.61 4.91
C ILE A 54 15.29 4.97 6.39
N SER A 55 14.66 6.10 6.76
CA SER A 55 14.81 6.72 8.08
C SER A 55 13.83 6.23 9.14
N ALA A 56 12.70 5.65 8.74
CA ALA A 56 11.60 5.40 9.67
C ALA A 56 10.91 4.03 9.52
N ALA A 57 10.95 3.36 8.36
CA ALA A 57 10.09 2.19 8.13
C ALA A 57 10.44 0.95 8.96
N GLY A 58 11.73 0.62 9.11
CA GLY A 58 12.19 -0.54 9.89
C GLY A 58 12.28 -0.29 11.40
N ILE A 59 12.28 0.97 11.78
CA ILE A 59 12.59 1.41 13.15
C ILE A 59 11.53 0.99 14.18
N PRO A 60 10.22 1.12 13.94
CA PRO A 60 9.22 0.66 14.90
C PRO A 60 9.36 -0.83 15.22
N VAL A 61 9.71 -1.64 14.22
CA VAL A 61 9.92 -3.08 14.39
C VAL A 61 11.15 -3.34 15.25
N ALA A 62 12.27 -2.69 14.95
CA ALA A 62 13.51 -2.84 15.72
C ALA A 62 13.32 -2.43 17.20
N ILE A 63 12.74 -1.26 17.44
CA ILE A 63 12.45 -0.76 18.79
C ILE A 63 11.49 -1.71 19.52
N SER A 64 10.44 -2.20 18.84
CA SER A 64 9.46 -3.10 19.46
C SER A 64 10.09 -4.43 19.90
N ILE A 65 10.99 -4.99 19.11
CA ILE A 65 11.74 -6.21 19.47
C ILE A 65 12.63 -5.95 20.69
N MET A 66 13.43 -4.88 20.64
CA MET A 66 14.36 -4.56 21.75
C MET A 66 13.62 -4.26 23.06
N ILE A 67 12.50 -3.55 23.00
CA ILE A 67 11.67 -3.26 24.17
C ILE A 67 10.98 -4.53 24.69
N ALA A 68 10.45 -5.37 23.81
CA ALA A 68 9.81 -6.63 24.23
C ALA A 68 10.79 -7.56 24.94
N GLU A 69 12.04 -7.65 24.47
CA GLU A 69 13.10 -8.42 25.13
C GLU A 69 13.47 -7.86 26.51
N LYS A 70 13.59 -6.54 26.63
CA LYS A 70 13.86 -5.88 27.93
C LYS A 70 12.70 -6.09 28.92
N LEU A 71 11.45 -6.01 28.45
CA LEU A 71 10.26 -6.29 29.27
C LEU A 71 10.19 -7.75 29.71
N ALA A 72 10.58 -8.70 28.88
CA ALA A 72 10.61 -10.13 29.24
C ALA A 72 11.61 -10.44 30.36
N ASN A 73 12.61 -9.58 30.56
CA ASN A 73 13.60 -9.67 31.62
C ASN A 73 13.32 -8.71 32.80
N ASP A 74 12.14 -8.12 32.87
CA ASP A 74 11.73 -7.09 33.86
C ASP A 74 12.71 -5.90 33.93
N ASP A 75 13.42 -5.60 32.83
CA ASP A 75 14.41 -4.51 32.71
C ASP A 75 13.75 -3.21 32.20
N MET A 76 13.06 -2.51 33.08
CA MET A 76 12.38 -1.26 32.74
C MET A 76 13.37 -0.10 32.52
N ARG A 77 14.56 -0.11 33.14
CA ARG A 77 15.63 0.87 32.84
C ARG A 77 16.17 0.67 31.44
N GLY A 78 16.38 -0.59 31.02
CA GLY A 78 16.74 -0.93 29.64
C GLY A 78 15.69 -0.49 28.63
N VAL A 79 14.40 -0.64 28.93
CA VAL A 79 13.31 -0.10 28.10
C VAL A 79 13.43 1.42 27.92
N GLN A 80 13.64 2.17 29.01
CA GLN A 80 13.83 3.61 28.95
C GLN A 80 15.10 4.00 28.20
N GLN A 81 16.18 3.25 28.38
CA GLN A 81 17.43 3.46 27.66
C GLN A 81 17.23 3.27 26.15
N VAL A 82 16.62 2.14 25.73
CA VAL A 82 16.31 1.87 24.32
C VAL A 82 15.47 3.00 23.74
N PHE A 83 14.40 3.40 24.42
CA PHE A 83 13.52 4.47 23.94
C PHE A 83 14.25 5.81 23.83
N SER A 84 14.98 6.24 24.89
CA SER A 84 15.66 7.55 24.90
C SER A 84 16.83 7.64 23.94
N VAL A 85 17.60 6.55 23.78
CA VAL A 85 18.71 6.48 22.80
C VAL A 85 18.13 6.50 21.39
N SER A 86 17.12 5.67 21.11
CA SER A 86 16.45 5.64 19.80
C SER A 86 15.85 7.00 19.46
N LEU A 87 15.16 7.64 20.40
CA LEU A 87 14.55 8.97 20.18
C LEU A 87 15.60 10.03 19.81
N ARG A 88 16.74 10.07 20.51
CA ARG A 88 17.84 11.01 20.20
C ARG A 88 18.45 10.75 18.82
N VAL A 89 18.76 9.49 18.53
CA VAL A 89 19.33 9.12 17.23
C VAL A 89 18.38 9.45 16.10
N LEU A 90 17.08 9.15 16.26
CA LEU A 90 16.06 9.39 15.24
C LEU A 90 15.75 10.88 15.08
N ALA A 91 15.79 11.65 16.16
CA ALA A 91 15.66 13.12 16.06
C ALA A 91 16.80 13.71 15.24
N ILE A 92 18.05 13.28 15.46
CA ILE A 92 19.20 13.72 14.68
C ILE A 92 19.07 13.29 13.22
N LEU A 93 18.77 12.01 12.96
CA LEU A 93 18.61 11.49 11.60
C LEU A 93 17.46 12.16 10.86
N GLY A 94 16.31 12.32 11.52
CA GLY A 94 15.16 12.98 10.95
C GLY A 94 15.46 14.44 10.59
N LEU A 95 16.20 15.15 11.45
CA LEU A 95 16.65 16.51 11.17
C LEU A 95 17.61 16.55 9.98
N VAL A 96 18.62 15.66 9.96
CA VAL A 96 19.59 15.58 8.87
C VAL A 96 18.89 15.30 7.54
N PHE A 97 18.02 14.28 7.48
CA PHE A 97 17.29 13.95 6.24
C PHE A 97 16.29 15.05 5.83
N SER A 98 15.65 15.70 6.79
CA SER A 98 14.76 16.84 6.52
C SER A 98 15.53 18.00 5.89
N LEU A 99 16.66 18.41 6.50
CA LEU A 99 17.51 19.48 5.98
C LEU A 99 18.17 19.08 4.64
N ALA A 100 18.59 17.82 4.50
CA ALA A 100 19.16 17.32 3.27
C ALA A 100 18.16 17.39 2.10
N LEU A 101 16.90 16.97 2.31
CA LEU A 101 15.87 17.09 1.28
C LEU A 101 15.57 18.54 0.95
N TYR A 102 15.43 19.40 1.97
CA TYR A 102 15.17 20.83 1.76
C TYR A 102 16.30 21.49 0.95
N GLY A 103 17.55 21.25 1.33
CA GLY A 103 18.74 21.85 0.69
C GLY A 103 19.04 21.25 -0.69
N SER A 104 18.77 19.94 -0.90
CA SER A 104 18.98 19.31 -2.20
C SER A 104 17.85 19.57 -3.20
N ALA A 105 16.70 20.09 -2.77
CA ALA A 105 15.55 20.29 -3.65
C ALA A 105 15.87 21.18 -4.85
N GLN A 106 16.59 22.29 -4.63
CA GLN A 106 17.03 23.18 -5.70
C GLN A 106 18.00 22.48 -6.66
N TRP A 107 18.96 21.74 -6.14
CA TRP A 107 19.92 20.97 -6.93
C TRP A 107 19.25 19.91 -7.81
N LEU A 108 18.20 19.22 -7.28
CA LEU A 108 17.43 18.24 -8.05
C LEU A 108 16.72 18.86 -9.26
N VAL A 109 16.24 20.09 -9.11
CA VAL A 109 15.59 20.85 -10.19
C VAL A 109 16.63 21.40 -11.17
N ASP A 110 17.70 22.03 -10.70
CA ASP A 110 18.73 22.65 -11.55
C ASP A 110 19.44 21.62 -12.43
N ASN A 111 19.63 20.40 -11.93
CA ASN A 111 20.19 19.28 -12.71
C ASN A 111 19.15 18.48 -13.50
N GLN A 112 17.92 18.99 -13.62
CA GLN A 112 16.83 18.38 -14.39
C GLN A 112 16.52 16.91 -13.99
N ILE A 113 16.84 16.54 -12.74
CA ILE A 113 16.43 15.26 -12.15
C ILE A 113 14.92 15.28 -11.91
N ILE A 114 14.42 16.42 -11.44
CA ILE A 114 13.00 16.76 -11.42
C ILE A 114 12.75 17.71 -12.60
N THR A 115 11.99 17.22 -13.56
CA THR A 115 11.82 17.88 -14.85
C THR A 115 11.06 19.19 -14.76
N ASP A 116 10.06 19.28 -13.86
CA ASP A 116 9.23 20.48 -13.68
C ASP A 116 9.72 21.32 -12.49
N PRO A 117 10.28 22.52 -12.73
CA PRO A 117 10.78 23.39 -11.64
C PRO A 117 9.71 23.81 -10.64
N ARG A 118 8.45 23.80 -11.01
CA ARG A 118 7.32 24.15 -10.13
C ARG A 118 7.11 23.13 -9.01
N ALA A 119 7.65 21.91 -9.13
CA ALA A 119 7.64 20.91 -8.08
C ALA A 119 8.58 21.23 -6.90
N LEU A 120 9.50 22.20 -7.06
CA LEU A 120 10.44 22.63 -6.00
C LEU A 120 9.73 22.92 -4.67
N ILE A 121 8.68 23.74 -4.74
CA ILE A 121 7.92 24.12 -3.54
C ILE A 121 7.29 22.89 -2.87
N ALA A 122 6.76 21.96 -3.66
CA ALA A 122 6.17 20.74 -3.15
C ALA A 122 7.21 19.86 -2.41
N ILE A 123 8.45 19.78 -2.92
CA ILE A 123 9.56 19.03 -2.30
C ILE A 123 10.00 19.71 -1.00
N GLN A 124 10.20 21.03 -1.03
CA GLN A 124 10.65 21.79 0.14
C GLN A 124 9.62 21.74 1.29
N LEU A 125 8.34 21.93 0.98
CA LEU A 125 7.27 21.90 1.98
C LEU A 125 6.99 20.51 2.56
N LEU A 126 7.42 19.44 1.87
CA LEU A 126 7.31 18.08 2.35
C LEU A 126 8.44 17.69 3.33
N SER A 127 9.59 18.36 3.24
CA SER A 127 10.79 18.01 4.01
C SER A 127 10.61 18.05 5.54
N PRO A 128 9.89 19.01 6.18
CA PRO A 128 9.71 19.02 7.63
C PRO A 128 8.95 17.80 8.17
N ALA A 129 8.10 17.18 7.34
CA ALA A 129 7.37 15.99 7.73
C ALA A 129 8.30 14.80 8.03
N ILE A 130 9.50 14.73 7.42
CA ILE A 130 10.50 13.68 7.65
C ILE A 130 10.96 13.69 9.10
N PHE A 131 11.25 14.86 9.65
CA PHE A 131 11.65 15.00 11.04
C PHE A 131 10.59 14.48 12.00
N VAL A 132 9.33 14.86 11.78
CA VAL A 132 8.23 14.45 12.66
C VAL A 132 7.91 12.98 12.53
N VAL A 133 7.97 12.40 11.31
CA VAL A 133 7.66 10.98 11.09
C VAL A 133 8.72 10.06 11.71
N THR A 134 9.99 10.46 11.75
CA THR A 134 11.03 9.65 12.42
C THR A 134 10.81 9.61 13.93
N ILE A 135 10.44 10.72 14.55
CA ILE A 135 10.07 10.76 15.97
C ILE A 135 8.80 9.92 16.22
N LEU A 136 7.77 10.08 15.39
CA LEU A 136 6.53 9.30 15.45
C LEU A 136 6.81 7.79 15.43
N SER A 137 7.74 7.35 14.57
CA SER A 137 8.15 5.95 14.42
C SER A 137 8.75 5.38 15.71
N CYS A 138 9.52 6.19 16.45
CA CYS A 138 10.06 5.81 17.76
C CYS A 138 8.94 5.52 18.77
N PHE A 139 7.97 6.41 18.89
CA PHE A 139 6.82 6.21 19.78
C PHE A 139 5.97 5.00 19.37
N ARG A 140 5.75 4.79 18.07
CA ARG A 140 5.04 3.59 17.59
C ARG A 140 5.76 2.32 17.99
N GLY A 141 7.08 2.25 17.79
CA GLY A 141 7.90 1.12 18.21
C GLY A 141 7.82 0.88 19.72
N TYR A 142 7.83 1.95 20.51
CA TYR A 142 7.67 1.87 21.96
C TYR A 142 6.35 1.17 22.36
N PHE A 143 5.20 1.65 21.87
CA PHE A 143 3.90 1.06 22.20
C PHE A 143 3.72 -0.36 21.66
N GLN A 144 4.26 -0.64 20.48
CA GLN A 144 4.26 -1.98 19.89
C GLN A 144 5.08 -2.97 20.73
N GLY A 145 6.22 -2.55 21.28
CA GLY A 145 7.02 -3.35 22.20
C GLY A 145 6.29 -3.74 23.49
N PHE A 146 5.42 -2.86 24.00
CA PHE A 146 4.51 -3.18 25.11
C PHE A 146 3.28 -4.00 24.69
N GLN A 147 3.17 -4.39 23.42
CA GLN A 147 1.96 -5.03 22.85
C GLN A 147 0.68 -4.20 23.06
N TYR A 148 0.82 -2.89 23.23
CA TYR A 148 -0.29 -1.96 23.41
C TYR A 148 -0.56 -1.20 22.11
N MET A 149 -1.43 -1.78 21.27
CA MET A 149 -1.64 -1.33 19.88
C MET A 149 -2.64 -0.17 19.75
N VAL A 150 -3.43 0.11 20.80
CA VAL A 150 -4.45 1.18 20.77
C VAL A 150 -3.85 2.55 20.43
N PRO A 151 -2.74 3.01 21.07
CA PRO A 151 -2.13 4.30 20.72
C PRO A 151 -1.69 4.36 19.27
N THR A 152 -1.05 3.29 18.79
CA THR A 152 -0.57 3.20 17.39
C THR A 152 -1.73 3.29 16.40
N GLY A 153 -2.79 2.49 16.59
CA GLY A 153 -3.97 2.53 15.73
C GLY A 153 -4.67 3.88 15.74
N THR A 154 -4.89 4.45 16.93
CA THR A 154 -5.50 5.78 17.09
C THR A 154 -4.66 6.86 16.41
N SER A 155 -3.33 6.84 16.60
CA SER A 155 -2.42 7.81 15.97
C SER A 155 -2.48 7.77 14.44
N GLN A 156 -2.60 6.57 13.84
CA GLN A 156 -2.73 6.42 12.39
C GLN A 156 -4.02 7.01 11.84
N VAL A 157 -5.14 6.82 12.56
CA VAL A 157 -6.43 7.38 12.15
C VAL A 157 -6.41 8.91 12.26
N PHE A 158 -5.92 9.47 13.38
CA PHE A 158 -5.80 10.93 13.54
C PHE A 158 -4.84 11.54 12.52
N GLU A 159 -3.67 10.93 12.30
CA GLU A 159 -2.73 11.34 11.25
C GLU A 159 -3.43 11.44 9.90
N GLN A 160 -4.21 10.42 9.52
CA GLN A 160 -4.86 10.39 8.23
C GLN A 160 -5.98 11.43 8.11
N ILE A 161 -6.79 11.62 9.16
CA ILE A 161 -7.85 12.63 9.17
C ILE A 161 -7.26 14.04 9.01
N PHE A 162 -6.25 14.38 9.84
CA PHE A 162 -5.62 15.69 9.79
C PHE A 162 -4.89 15.93 8.47
N ARG A 163 -4.20 14.91 7.94
CA ARG A 163 -3.54 14.99 6.63
C ARG A 163 -4.54 15.27 5.52
N VAL A 164 -5.66 14.54 5.46
CA VAL A 164 -6.67 14.71 4.42
C VAL A 164 -7.37 16.06 4.52
N SER A 165 -7.77 16.46 5.73
CA SER A 165 -8.43 17.75 5.95
C SER A 165 -7.51 18.92 5.58
N SER A 166 -6.25 18.87 6.00
CA SER A 166 -5.24 19.89 5.66
C SER A 166 -4.93 19.88 4.15
N MET A 167 -4.84 18.70 3.53
CA MET A 167 -4.55 18.56 2.11
C MET A 167 -5.62 19.20 1.24
N VAL A 168 -6.88 18.87 1.51
CA VAL A 168 -8.01 19.45 0.79
C VAL A 168 -8.12 20.95 1.08
N GLY A 169 -8.02 21.34 2.35
CA GLY A 169 -8.13 22.75 2.76
C GLY A 169 -7.04 23.64 2.16
N LEU A 170 -5.78 23.19 2.22
CA LEU A 170 -4.67 23.98 1.67
C LEU A 170 -4.64 24.00 0.15
N ALA A 171 -4.97 22.86 -0.51
CA ALA A 171 -5.08 22.83 -1.96
C ALA A 171 -6.17 23.82 -2.44
N TYR A 172 -7.35 23.80 -1.83
CA TYR A 172 -8.44 24.69 -2.16
C TYR A 172 -8.10 26.17 -1.89
N TYR A 173 -7.43 26.46 -0.77
CA TYR A 173 -7.04 27.82 -0.41
C TYR A 173 -6.00 28.44 -1.36
N PHE A 174 -5.09 27.61 -1.90
CA PHE A 174 -4.01 28.08 -2.75
C PHE A 174 -4.27 27.94 -4.25
N ILE A 175 -5.37 27.31 -4.68
CA ILE A 175 -5.62 27.05 -6.11
C ILE A 175 -5.68 28.34 -6.94
N ASP A 176 -6.32 29.39 -6.41
CA ASP A 176 -6.44 30.69 -7.06
C ASP A 176 -5.12 31.50 -7.07
N ARG A 177 -4.14 31.10 -6.24
CA ARG A 177 -2.82 31.76 -6.16
C ARG A 177 -1.77 31.10 -7.04
N GLY A 178 -2.10 29.97 -7.61
CA GLY A 178 -1.26 29.23 -8.53
C GLY A 178 -1.18 27.74 -8.22
N LEU A 179 -1.19 26.95 -9.29
CA LEU A 179 -1.26 25.49 -9.20
C LEU A 179 -0.07 24.87 -8.42
N HIS A 180 1.15 25.45 -8.57
CA HIS A 180 2.35 25.02 -7.84
C HIS A 180 2.22 25.25 -6.33
N LEU A 181 1.57 26.34 -5.91
CA LEU A 181 1.30 26.62 -4.51
C LEU A 181 0.23 25.67 -3.94
N ALA A 182 -0.79 25.36 -4.73
CA ALA A 182 -1.82 24.41 -4.34
C ALA A 182 -1.24 22.99 -4.19
N ALA A 183 -0.40 22.54 -5.12
CA ALA A 183 0.32 21.27 -5.02
C ALA A 183 1.28 21.26 -3.82
N GLY A 184 2.01 22.36 -3.59
CA GLY A 184 2.85 22.53 -2.41
C GLY A 184 2.07 22.50 -1.10
N GLY A 185 0.91 23.14 -1.03
CA GLY A 185 0.00 23.08 0.12
C GLY A 185 -0.50 21.67 0.39
N ALA A 186 -0.85 20.93 -0.70
CA ALA A 186 -1.27 19.54 -0.60
C ALA A 186 -0.15 18.63 -0.06
N THR A 187 1.11 18.85 -0.46
CA THR A 187 2.25 18.09 0.09
C THR A 187 2.55 18.47 1.54
N PHE A 188 2.50 19.77 1.88
CA PHE A 188 2.69 20.25 3.25
C PHE A 188 1.72 19.64 4.24
N ALA A 189 0.50 19.29 3.81
CA ALA A 189 -0.51 18.64 4.66
C ALA A 189 -0.02 17.34 5.33
N THR A 190 1.05 16.74 4.81
CA THR A 190 1.71 15.60 5.46
C THR A 190 2.26 15.98 6.82
N PHE A 191 2.81 17.20 6.99
CA PHE A 191 3.36 17.69 8.25
C PHE A 191 2.31 17.77 9.38
N PRO A 192 1.19 18.52 9.24
CA PRO A 192 0.16 18.57 10.28
C PRO A 192 -0.48 17.19 10.53
N GLY A 193 -0.59 16.34 9.51
CA GLY A 193 -1.05 14.98 9.68
C GLY A 193 -0.16 14.15 10.61
N VAL A 194 1.14 14.09 10.30
CA VAL A 194 2.11 13.34 11.12
C VAL A 194 2.25 13.96 12.52
N LEU A 195 2.19 15.28 12.62
CA LEU A 195 2.21 15.99 13.91
C LEU A 195 1.01 15.62 14.78
N ALA A 196 -0.20 15.56 14.23
CA ALA A 196 -1.39 15.12 14.95
C ALA A 196 -1.24 13.68 15.45
N GLY A 197 -0.72 12.77 14.61
CA GLY A 197 -0.40 11.41 15.00
C GLY A 197 0.61 11.34 16.14
N LEU A 198 1.66 12.17 16.10
CA LEU A 198 2.67 12.26 17.16
C LEU A 198 2.09 12.78 18.47
N LEU A 199 1.27 13.82 18.42
CA LEU A 199 0.62 14.38 19.61
C LEU A 199 -0.28 13.36 20.32
N VAL A 200 -1.01 12.54 19.57
CA VAL A 200 -1.78 11.41 20.12
C VAL A 200 -0.87 10.44 20.88
N LEU A 201 0.29 10.05 20.29
CA LEU A 201 1.21 9.13 20.97
C LEU A 201 1.86 9.75 22.20
N ILE A 202 2.23 11.02 22.15
CA ILE A 202 2.75 11.79 23.29
C ILE A 202 1.70 11.83 24.42
N TYR A 203 0.43 12.09 24.11
CA TYR A 203 -0.66 12.05 25.07
C TYR A 203 -0.74 10.69 25.78
N PHE A 204 -0.75 9.57 25.05
CA PHE A 204 -0.76 8.23 25.62
C PHE A 204 0.51 7.94 26.43
N TYR A 205 1.66 8.44 25.99
CA TYR A 205 2.92 8.28 26.70
C TYR A 205 2.87 8.96 28.09
N TYR A 206 2.38 10.20 28.17
CA TYR A 206 2.22 10.90 29.45
C TYR A 206 1.13 10.29 30.33
N ARG A 207 0.02 9.87 29.75
CA ARG A 207 -1.06 9.19 30.50
C ARG A 207 -0.60 7.91 31.20
N GLN A 208 0.40 7.23 30.68
CA GLN A 208 0.97 6.01 31.29
C GLN A 208 2.13 6.29 32.26
N ARG A 209 2.40 7.54 32.61
CA ARG A 209 3.51 7.91 33.49
C ARG A 209 3.50 7.15 34.82
N ASN A 210 2.38 7.10 35.51
CA ASN A 210 2.25 6.43 36.81
C ASN A 210 2.52 4.91 36.71
N VAL A 211 2.10 4.28 35.62
CA VAL A 211 2.36 2.84 35.39
C VAL A 211 3.85 2.60 35.17
N ARG A 212 4.50 3.47 34.41
CA ARG A 212 5.95 3.37 34.19
C ARG A 212 6.77 3.59 35.47
N GLU A 213 6.40 4.59 36.26
CA GLU A 213 7.06 4.85 37.54
C GLU A 213 6.92 3.69 38.51
N LYS A 214 5.74 3.05 38.56
CA LYS A 214 5.52 1.82 39.32
C LYS A 214 6.37 0.65 38.82
N MET A 215 6.47 0.43 37.52
CA MET A 215 7.31 -0.62 36.95
C MET A 215 8.79 -0.39 37.25
N LEU A 216 9.24 0.87 37.23
CA LEU A 216 10.61 1.25 37.57
C LEU A 216 10.94 0.99 39.05
N SER A 217 9.99 1.23 39.95
CA SER A 217 10.18 0.97 41.39
C SER A 217 10.27 -0.53 41.73
N GLN A 218 9.72 -1.38 40.87
CA GLN A 218 9.73 -2.85 41.02
C GLN A 218 10.89 -3.53 40.27
N GLN A 219 11.80 -2.75 39.70
CA GLN A 219 12.90 -3.25 38.88
C GLN A 219 13.92 -4.08 39.66
N ASN A 220 14.46 -5.12 39.00
CA ASN A 220 15.59 -5.89 39.49
C ASN A 220 16.84 -4.97 39.68
N PRO A 221 17.40 -4.84 40.89
CA PRO A 221 18.55 -3.98 41.15
C PRO A 221 19.80 -4.35 40.34
N ASN A 222 19.93 -5.61 39.92
CA ASN A 222 21.09 -6.16 39.22
C ASN A 222 20.98 -6.08 37.66
N ALA A 223 19.99 -5.38 37.14
CA ALA A 223 19.86 -5.20 35.68
C ALA A 223 21.06 -4.40 35.12
N ILE A 224 21.83 -5.03 34.25
CA ILE A 224 23.04 -4.44 33.63
C ILE A 224 22.58 -3.53 32.49
N CYS A 225 22.89 -2.23 32.60
CA CYS A 225 22.67 -1.29 31.50
C CYS A 225 23.67 -1.55 30.37
N GLU A 226 23.16 -1.73 29.16
CA GLU A 226 23.99 -1.83 27.95
C GLU A 226 24.64 -0.47 27.61
N SER A 227 25.76 -0.49 26.87
CA SER A 227 26.30 0.77 26.36
C SER A 227 25.34 1.37 25.30
N ASN A 228 25.26 2.71 25.24
CA ASN A 228 24.44 3.38 24.23
C ASN A 228 24.87 2.99 22.80
N GLY A 229 26.17 2.76 22.56
CA GLY A 229 26.68 2.30 21.27
C GLY A 229 26.15 0.93 20.88
N THR A 230 26.04 0.00 21.84
CA THR A 230 25.44 -1.33 21.62
C THR A 230 23.98 -1.22 21.24
N VAL A 231 23.22 -0.37 21.94
CA VAL A 231 21.81 -0.10 21.62
C VAL A 231 21.66 0.43 20.19
N VAL A 232 22.48 1.42 19.80
CA VAL A 232 22.46 2.00 18.44
C VAL A 232 22.82 0.95 17.39
N LYS A 233 23.91 0.21 17.58
CA LYS A 233 24.32 -0.84 16.64
C LYS A 233 23.22 -1.89 16.46
N ARG A 234 22.57 -2.30 17.53
CA ARG A 234 21.49 -3.27 17.50
C ARG A 234 20.24 -2.72 16.83
N LEU A 235 19.88 -1.45 17.11
CA LEU A 235 18.78 -0.76 16.45
C LEU A 235 18.93 -0.80 14.93
N PHE A 236 20.08 -0.41 14.40
CA PHE A 236 20.33 -0.40 12.97
C PHE A 236 20.43 -1.80 12.36
N SER A 237 21.03 -2.76 13.05
CA SER A 237 21.11 -4.14 12.55
C SER A 237 19.74 -4.79 12.36
N LEU A 238 18.75 -4.43 13.18
CA LEU A 238 17.37 -4.89 13.06
C LEU A 238 16.55 -4.04 12.07
N ALA A 239 16.79 -2.73 12.04
CA ALA A 239 15.99 -1.81 11.22
C ALA A 239 16.35 -1.86 9.72
N ILE A 240 17.64 -1.97 9.36
CA ILE A 240 18.11 -1.88 7.97
C ILE A 240 17.49 -2.96 7.07
N PRO A 241 17.46 -4.25 7.42
CA PRO A 241 16.85 -5.26 6.54
C PRO A 241 15.37 -5.00 6.27
N VAL A 242 14.62 -4.53 7.27
CA VAL A 242 13.20 -4.19 7.13
C VAL A 242 13.02 -2.94 6.28
N SER A 243 13.86 -1.92 6.47
CA SER A 243 13.85 -0.70 5.65
C SER A 243 14.16 -1.01 4.18
N MET A 244 15.16 -1.85 3.90
CA MET A 244 15.52 -2.26 2.54
C MET A 244 14.35 -2.93 1.81
N ALA A 245 13.60 -3.79 2.49
CA ALA A 245 12.42 -4.41 1.91
C ALA A 245 11.31 -3.37 1.58
N ASN A 246 11.15 -2.36 2.44
CA ASN A 246 10.11 -1.32 2.26
C ASN A 246 10.45 -0.26 1.20
N ILE A 247 11.71 -0.14 0.78
CA ILE A 247 12.14 0.81 -0.25
C ILE A 247 11.70 0.34 -1.66
N MET A 248 11.56 -0.95 -1.89
CA MET A 248 11.36 -1.51 -3.23
C MET A 248 10.15 -0.94 -3.96
N LEU A 249 9.00 -0.84 -3.31
CA LEU A 249 7.79 -0.29 -3.94
C LEU A 249 7.87 1.23 -4.21
N PRO A 250 8.32 2.09 -3.28
CA PRO A 250 8.57 3.49 -3.59
C PRO A 250 9.58 3.74 -4.72
N MET A 251 10.57 2.86 -4.90
CA MET A 251 11.51 2.97 -6.01
C MET A 251 10.85 2.84 -7.37
N VAL A 252 9.81 2.03 -7.50
CA VAL A 252 9.04 1.93 -8.76
C VAL A 252 8.48 3.30 -9.15
N SER A 253 7.86 4.01 -8.21
CA SER A 253 7.31 5.35 -8.46
C SER A 253 8.38 6.43 -8.63
N LEU A 254 9.54 6.28 -7.98
CA LEU A 254 10.64 7.23 -8.12
C LEU A 254 11.24 7.18 -9.53
N ILE A 255 11.39 5.99 -10.12
CA ILE A 255 11.85 5.83 -11.49
C ILE A 255 10.91 6.54 -12.46
N ASP A 256 9.60 6.35 -12.31
CA ASP A 256 8.61 7.08 -13.11
C ASP A 256 8.81 8.60 -13.00
N THR A 257 9.10 9.10 -11.80
CA THR A 257 9.31 10.54 -11.57
C THR A 257 10.50 11.09 -12.35
N PHE A 258 11.57 10.32 -12.49
CA PHE A 258 12.80 10.77 -13.14
C PHE A 258 12.78 10.57 -14.66
N ILE A 259 12.14 9.50 -15.15
CA ILE A 259 12.23 9.12 -16.56
C ILE A 259 11.02 9.64 -17.34
N VAL A 260 9.81 9.44 -16.83
CA VAL A 260 8.59 9.60 -17.63
C VAL A 260 8.38 11.03 -18.13
N PRO A 261 8.44 12.11 -17.29
CA PRO A 261 8.22 13.46 -17.78
C PRO A 261 9.27 13.88 -18.81
N LYS A 262 10.54 13.50 -18.58
CA LYS A 262 11.64 13.82 -19.49
C LYS A 262 11.47 13.16 -20.86
N ARG A 263 11.12 11.86 -20.87
CA ARG A 263 10.92 11.11 -22.13
C ARG A 263 9.71 11.60 -22.92
N LEU A 264 8.65 12.06 -22.24
CA LEU A 264 7.52 12.70 -22.90
C LEU A 264 7.93 14.02 -23.59
N MET A 265 8.79 14.82 -22.95
CA MET A 265 9.31 16.03 -23.56
C MET A 265 10.22 15.72 -24.77
N ASP A 266 11.03 14.67 -24.71
CA ASP A 266 11.89 14.23 -25.81
C ASP A 266 11.08 13.90 -27.10
N ILE A 267 9.83 13.45 -26.96
CA ILE A 267 8.92 13.17 -28.08
C ILE A 267 7.99 14.33 -28.46
N GLY A 268 8.21 15.52 -27.90
CA GLY A 268 7.57 16.76 -28.32
C GLY A 268 6.45 17.28 -27.44
N TYR A 269 6.19 16.69 -26.26
CA TYR A 269 5.23 17.27 -25.29
C TYR A 269 5.83 18.54 -24.65
N TYR A 270 4.99 19.55 -24.46
CA TYR A 270 5.35 20.69 -23.62
C TYR A 270 5.43 20.27 -22.16
N LEU A 271 6.17 21.04 -21.36
CA LEU A 271 6.41 20.73 -19.95
C LEU A 271 5.11 20.51 -19.14
N ASN A 272 4.13 21.38 -19.28
CA ASN A 272 2.84 21.28 -18.61
C ASN A 272 2.04 20.04 -19.06
N GLU A 273 2.11 19.69 -20.34
CA GLU A 273 1.47 18.49 -20.88
C GLU A 273 2.14 17.22 -20.35
N ALA A 274 3.49 17.15 -20.35
CA ALA A 274 4.24 16.04 -19.81
C ALA A 274 3.93 15.84 -18.30
N THR A 275 3.88 16.94 -17.54
CA THR A 275 3.49 16.92 -16.13
C THR A 275 2.05 16.44 -15.94
N THR A 276 1.14 16.84 -16.82
CA THR A 276 -0.26 16.41 -16.81
C THR A 276 -0.40 14.91 -17.09
N GLN A 277 0.27 14.41 -18.12
CA GLN A 277 0.29 12.99 -18.47
C GLN A 277 0.88 12.14 -17.33
N PHE A 278 1.98 12.61 -16.74
CA PHE A 278 2.56 11.99 -15.55
C PHE A 278 1.57 11.94 -14.38
N GLY A 279 0.80 13.01 -14.16
CA GLY A 279 -0.27 13.07 -13.16
C GLY A 279 -1.41 12.08 -13.43
N TYR A 280 -1.78 11.87 -14.70
CA TYR A 280 -2.77 10.87 -15.08
C TYR A 280 -2.30 9.45 -14.72
N LEU A 281 -1.04 9.12 -14.98
CA LEU A 281 -0.46 7.81 -14.65
C LEU A 281 -0.33 7.62 -13.13
N THR A 282 0.46 8.49 -12.48
CA THR A 282 0.93 8.26 -11.10
C THR A 282 -0.08 8.71 -10.05
N GLY A 283 -0.87 9.73 -10.35
CA GLY A 283 -1.88 10.28 -9.44
C GLY A 283 -3.25 9.64 -9.59
N MET A 284 -3.80 9.65 -10.80
CA MET A 284 -5.17 9.22 -11.04
C MET A 284 -5.27 7.70 -11.26
N ALA A 285 -4.54 7.15 -12.22
CA ALA A 285 -4.65 5.74 -12.60
C ALA A 285 -4.19 4.80 -11.47
N THR A 286 -3.02 5.06 -10.84
CA THR A 286 -2.53 4.26 -9.72
C THR A 286 -3.44 4.31 -8.49
N SER A 287 -4.19 5.41 -8.30
CA SER A 287 -5.15 5.53 -7.20
C SER A 287 -6.34 4.59 -7.36
N LEU A 288 -6.85 4.42 -8.58
CA LEU A 288 -7.94 3.48 -8.89
C LEU A 288 -7.49 2.03 -8.74
N ILE A 289 -6.28 1.71 -9.21
CA ILE A 289 -5.69 0.37 -9.06
C ILE A 289 -5.52 0.00 -7.58
N GLY A 290 -5.19 0.97 -6.74
CA GLY A 290 -4.97 0.77 -5.32
C GLY A 290 -6.17 0.18 -4.58
N LEU A 291 -7.41 0.40 -5.04
CA LEU A 291 -8.61 -0.09 -4.38
C LEU A 291 -8.73 -1.63 -4.39
N PRO A 292 -8.68 -2.32 -5.55
CA PRO A 292 -8.69 -3.78 -5.58
C PRO A 292 -7.50 -4.41 -4.86
N ILE A 293 -6.33 -3.77 -4.89
CA ILE A 293 -5.09 -4.24 -4.28
C ILE A 293 -5.15 -4.30 -2.73
N ILE A 294 -6.00 -3.51 -2.09
CA ILE A 294 -6.21 -3.60 -0.64
C ILE A 294 -6.58 -5.03 -0.21
N LEU A 295 -7.39 -5.70 -1.01
CA LEU A 295 -7.85 -7.05 -0.72
C LEU A 295 -6.72 -8.09 -0.84
N THR A 296 -5.92 -8.02 -1.90
CA THR A 296 -4.77 -8.92 -2.09
C THR A 296 -3.67 -8.69 -1.06
N THR A 297 -3.44 -7.44 -0.66
CA THR A 297 -2.54 -7.11 0.45
C THR A 297 -3.00 -7.75 1.77
N SER A 298 -4.31 -7.73 2.04
CA SER A 298 -4.89 -8.34 3.25
C SER A 298 -4.79 -9.86 3.21
N LEU A 299 -5.01 -10.48 2.03
CA LEU A 299 -4.82 -11.91 1.82
C LEU A 299 -3.36 -12.31 2.06
N ALA A 300 -2.40 -11.59 1.46
CA ALA A 300 -0.99 -11.84 1.64
C ALA A 300 -0.57 -11.75 3.12
N ALA A 301 -1.01 -10.71 3.83
CA ALA A 301 -0.72 -10.53 5.25
C ALA A 301 -1.27 -11.67 6.12
N SER A 302 -2.45 -12.21 5.80
CA SER A 302 -3.03 -13.35 6.53
C SER A 302 -2.36 -14.68 6.17
N LEU A 303 -1.81 -14.78 4.97
CA LEU A 303 -1.18 -15.99 4.47
C LEU A 303 0.18 -16.25 5.13
N VAL A 304 0.95 -15.20 5.43
CA VAL A 304 2.27 -15.31 6.06
C VAL A 304 2.25 -16.15 7.35
N PRO A 305 1.47 -15.83 8.40
CA PRO A 305 1.44 -16.64 9.61
C PRO A 305 0.84 -18.03 9.36
N ALA A 306 -0.16 -18.15 8.46
CA ALA A 306 -0.78 -19.41 8.14
C ALA A 306 0.18 -20.40 7.46
N VAL A 307 1.01 -19.92 6.54
CA VAL A 307 2.04 -20.72 5.87
C VAL A 307 3.17 -21.05 6.84
N SER A 308 3.60 -20.10 7.68
CA SER A 308 4.66 -20.31 8.68
C SER A 308 4.27 -21.41 9.68
N GLU A 309 3.03 -21.42 10.17
CA GLU A 309 2.49 -22.48 11.03
C GLU A 309 2.57 -23.85 10.36
N ALA A 310 2.04 -23.98 9.13
CA ALA A 310 2.08 -25.23 8.40
C ALA A 310 3.50 -25.68 8.03
N HIS A 311 4.40 -24.73 7.75
CA HIS A 311 5.80 -24.99 7.48
C HIS A 311 6.52 -25.57 8.70
N THR A 312 6.28 -25.03 9.89
CA THR A 312 6.83 -25.54 11.16
C THR A 312 6.34 -26.98 11.45
N GLN A 313 5.12 -27.31 11.01
CA GLN A 313 4.55 -28.66 11.15
C GLN A 313 5.01 -29.63 10.04
N GLY A 314 5.76 -29.17 9.04
CA GLY A 314 6.18 -29.96 7.89
C GLY A 314 5.05 -30.31 6.89
N ASP A 315 3.88 -29.69 7.02
CA ASP A 315 2.69 -29.99 6.21
C ASP A 315 2.67 -29.18 4.91
N VAL A 316 3.42 -29.66 3.92
CA VAL A 316 3.50 -29.03 2.58
C VAL A 316 2.15 -29.04 1.86
N HIS A 317 1.32 -30.08 2.06
CA HIS A 317 0.02 -30.16 1.43
C HIS A 317 -0.93 -29.06 1.93
N ARG A 318 -0.90 -28.76 3.21
CA ARG A 318 -1.65 -27.67 3.83
C ARG A 318 -1.18 -26.30 3.32
N ILE A 319 0.14 -26.12 3.11
CA ILE A 319 0.70 -24.90 2.50
C ILE A 319 0.18 -24.74 1.09
N LEU A 320 0.26 -25.80 0.26
CA LEU A 320 -0.22 -25.79 -1.12
C LEU A 320 -1.69 -25.40 -1.20
N LYS A 321 -2.56 -26.06 -0.43
CA LYS A 321 -4.00 -25.79 -0.42
C LYS A 321 -4.33 -24.35 0.01
N ARG A 322 -3.61 -23.80 1.01
CA ARG A 322 -3.78 -22.41 1.44
C ARG A 322 -3.34 -21.42 0.35
N ALA A 323 -2.23 -21.72 -0.33
CA ALA A 323 -1.71 -20.88 -1.41
C ALA A 323 -2.62 -20.91 -2.65
N GLU A 324 -3.11 -22.10 -3.06
CA GLU A 324 -4.10 -22.25 -4.15
C GLU A 324 -5.37 -21.46 -3.86
N THR A 325 -5.93 -21.60 -2.65
CA THR A 325 -7.13 -20.87 -2.24
C THR A 325 -6.91 -19.36 -2.27
N ALA A 326 -5.77 -18.88 -1.80
CA ALA A 326 -5.45 -17.46 -1.80
C ALA A 326 -5.29 -16.90 -3.23
N ILE A 327 -4.62 -17.61 -4.13
CA ILE A 327 -4.49 -17.24 -5.55
C ILE A 327 -5.85 -17.25 -6.24
N LYS A 328 -6.69 -18.27 -5.98
CA LYS A 328 -8.06 -18.35 -6.52
C LYS A 328 -8.89 -17.13 -6.09
N ILE A 329 -8.90 -16.82 -4.80
CA ILE A 329 -9.60 -15.63 -4.26
C ILE A 329 -9.04 -14.35 -4.88
N ALA A 330 -7.72 -14.20 -4.96
CA ALA A 330 -7.11 -13.04 -5.60
C ALA A 330 -7.59 -12.89 -7.05
N ASN A 331 -7.57 -13.96 -7.86
CA ASN A 331 -8.03 -13.95 -9.25
C ASN A 331 -9.50 -13.58 -9.38
N MET A 332 -10.36 -14.09 -8.49
CA MET A 332 -11.80 -13.79 -8.49
C MET A 332 -12.12 -12.30 -8.28
N PHE A 333 -11.21 -11.53 -7.68
CA PHE A 333 -11.36 -10.08 -7.46
C PHE A 333 -10.54 -9.25 -8.43
N THR A 334 -9.29 -9.64 -8.70
CA THR A 334 -8.37 -8.82 -9.52
C THR A 334 -8.71 -8.87 -11.00
N ILE A 335 -9.11 -10.02 -11.54
CA ILE A 335 -9.42 -10.16 -12.97
C ILE A 335 -10.67 -9.36 -13.36
N PRO A 336 -11.84 -9.49 -12.68
CA PRO A 336 -12.99 -8.64 -13.00
C PRO A 336 -12.74 -7.15 -12.72
N ALA A 337 -11.96 -6.80 -11.69
CA ALA A 337 -11.58 -5.41 -11.45
C ALA A 337 -10.71 -4.84 -12.58
N CYS A 338 -9.77 -5.63 -13.09
CA CYS A 338 -8.96 -5.28 -14.26
C CYS A 338 -9.85 -5.03 -15.49
N ILE A 339 -10.71 -5.99 -15.85
CA ILE A 339 -11.56 -5.90 -17.04
C ILE A 339 -12.59 -4.77 -16.88
N GLY A 340 -13.21 -4.63 -15.71
CA GLY A 340 -14.17 -3.57 -15.42
C GLY A 340 -13.55 -2.17 -15.52
N LEU A 341 -12.36 -1.98 -14.96
CA LEU A 341 -11.61 -0.72 -15.07
C LEU A 341 -11.12 -0.47 -16.50
N CYS A 342 -10.73 -1.50 -17.24
CA CYS A 342 -10.32 -1.38 -18.64
C CYS A 342 -11.49 -0.90 -19.51
N VAL A 343 -12.67 -1.55 -19.38
CA VAL A 343 -13.86 -1.25 -20.18
C VAL A 343 -14.46 0.13 -19.84
N LEU A 344 -14.54 0.46 -18.57
CA LEU A 344 -15.11 1.73 -18.10
C LEU A 344 -14.05 2.80 -17.79
N ALA A 345 -12.81 2.68 -18.30
CA ALA A 345 -11.70 3.55 -17.94
C ALA A 345 -12.02 5.05 -18.16
N THR A 346 -12.47 5.41 -19.36
CA THR A 346 -12.82 6.78 -19.70
C THR A 346 -14.08 7.28 -18.97
N PRO A 347 -15.20 6.53 -18.91
CA PRO A 347 -16.36 6.88 -18.11
C PRO A 347 -16.06 7.09 -16.63
N ILE A 348 -15.26 6.19 -16.03
CA ILE A 348 -14.86 6.30 -14.62
C ILE A 348 -13.94 7.50 -14.40
N SER A 349 -12.99 7.75 -15.31
CA SER A 349 -12.12 8.92 -15.26
C SER A 349 -12.91 10.22 -15.28
N GLN A 350 -13.88 10.33 -16.18
CA GLN A 350 -14.79 11.49 -16.28
C GLN A 350 -15.65 11.64 -15.02
N LEU A 351 -16.18 10.54 -14.48
CA LEU A 351 -17.01 10.56 -13.28
C LEU A 351 -16.23 10.97 -12.03
N ILE A 352 -15.05 10.36 -11.83
CA ILE A 352 -14.26 10.50 -10.61
C ILE A 352 -13.39 11.75 -10.64
N TYR A 353 -12.70 12.01 -11.76
CA TYR A 353 -11.71 13.09 -11.87
C TYR A 353 -12.17 14.28 -12.71
N ALA A 354 -13.38 14.24 -13.26
CA ALA A 354 -13.93 15.25 -14.16
C ALA A 354 -13.08 15.47 -15.44
N THR A 355 -12.29 14.46 -15.84
CA THR A 355 -11.51 14.44 -17.07
C THR A 355 -11.55 13.06 -17.73
N PRO A 356 -11.82 12.97 -19.06
CA PRO A 356 -11.77 11.69 -19.79
C PRO A 356 -10.34 11.30 -20.16
N HIS A 357 -9.40 12.24 -20.15
CA HIS A 357 -8.06 12.08 -20.73
C HIS A 357 -7.15 11.09 -19.96
N ALA A 358 -7.44 10.82 -18.68
CA ALA A 358 -6.74 9.78 -17.94
C ALA A 358 -7.26 8.35 -18.29
N GLY A 359 -8.37 8.24 -19.01
CA GLY A 359 -8.98 6.95 -19.40
C GLY A 359 -8.04 5.98 -20.09
N PRO A 360 -7.35 6.36 -21.18
CA PRO A 360 -6.44 5.46 -21.88
C PRO A 360 -5.34 4.87 -20.98
N VAL A 361 -4.73 5.68 -20.14
CA VAL A 361 -3.70 5.24 -19.18
C VAL A 361 -4.30 4.30 -18.12
N ILE A 362 -5.51 4.61 -17.61
CA ILE A 362 -6.22 3.74 -16.66
C ILE A 362 -6.50 2.37 -17.29
N ALA A 363 -6.93 2.34 -18.56
CA ALA A 363 -7.20 1.08 -19.25
C ALA A 363 -5.95 0.21 -19.36
N VAL A 364 -4.82 0.76 -19.77
CA VAL A 364 -3.56 0.01 -19.92
C VAL A 364 -3.05 -0.48 -18.57
N ILE A 365 -2.95 0.41 -17.58
CA ILE A 365 -2.36 0.06 -16.28
C ILE A 365 -3.28 -0.82 -15.42
N SER A 366 -4.58 -0.95 -15.76
CA SER A 366 -5.52 -1.84 -15.04
C SER A 366 -5.03 -3.29 -15.00
N LEU A 367 -4.24 -3.73 -16.00
CA LEU A 367 -3.64 -5.06 -16.05
C LEU A 367 -2.69 -5.33 -14.87
N SER A 368 -2.05 -4.27 -14.35
CA SER A 368 -1.19 -4.39 -13.17
C SER A 368 -1.92 -4.90 -11.92
N ILE A 369 -3.25 -4.74 -11.84
CA ILE A 369 -4.07 -5.25 -10.72
C ILE A 369 -3.88 -6.76 -10.57
N VAL A 370 -3.90 -7.49 -11.68
CA VAL A 370 -3.74 -8.94 -11.70
C VAL A 370 -2.32 -9.33 -11.30
N PHE A 371 -1.32 -8.75 -11.96
CA PHE A 371 0.07 -9.10 -11.72
C PHE A 371 0.55 -8.69 -10.32
N LEU A 372 0.16 -7.51 -9.84
CA LEU A 372 0.48 -7.07 -8.49
C LEU A 372 -0.23 -7.95 -7.44
N GLY A 373 -1.48 -8.37 -7.71
CA GLY A 373 -2.18 -9.33 -6.87
C GLY A 373 -1.44 -10.67 -6.76
N TRP A 374 -0.98 -11.22 -7.87
CA TRP A 374 -0.16 -12.44 -7.90
C TRP A 374 1.17 -12.27 -7.17
N GLN A 375 1.85 -11.16 -7.43
CA GLN A 375 3.10 -10.82 -6.76
C GLN A 375 2.94 -10.77 -5.25
N GLN A 376 1.88 -10.12 -4.73
CA GLN A 376 1.63 -9.99 -3.29
C GLN A 376 1.31 -11.33 -2.63
N VAL A 377 0.43 -12.14 -3.23
CA VAL A 377 0.04 -13.45 -2.66
C VAL A 377 1.23 -14.41 -2.67
N THR A 378 1.96 -14.51 -3.79
CA THR A 378 3.14 -15.38 -3.88
C THR A 378 4.28 -14.91 -2.95
N ALA A 379 4.45 -13.59 -2.80
CA ALA A 379 5.37 -13.03 -1.81
C ALA A 379 4.97 -13.42 -0.38
N GLY A 380 3.67 -13.40 -0.04
CA GLY A 380 3.16 -13.85 1.25
C GLY A 380 3.48 -15.32 1.54
N VAL A 381 3.34 -16.20 0.54
CA VAL A 381 3.76 -17.62 0.66
C VAL A 381 5.26 -17.73 0.94
N LEU A 382 6.10 -17.07 0.14
CA LEU A 382 7.56 -17.12 0.30
C LEU A 382 8.02 -16.53 1.64
N GLN A 383 7.40 -15.45 2.10
CA GLN A 383 7.67 -14.86 3.41
C GLN A 383 7.28 -15.83 4.54
N GLY A 384 6.13 -16.51 4.42
CA GLY A 384 5.71 -17.53 5.37
C GLY A 384 6.64 -18.75 5.43
N LEU A 385 7.33 -19.08 4.33
CA LEU A 385 8.40 -20.09 4.25
C LEU A 385 9.76 -19.58 4.79
N GLY A 386 9.84 -18.33 5.29
CA GLY A 386 11.10 -17.71 5.71
C GLY A 386 12.01 -17.24 4.56
N ARG A 387 11.53 -17.29 3.32
CA ARG A 387 12.29 -16.91 2.10
C ARG A 387 12.05 -15.47 1.67
N THR A 388 12.21 -14.52 2.61
CA THR A 388 11.88 -13.10 2.42
C THR A 388 12.74 -12.38 1.36
N VAL A 389 13.94 -12.87 1.09
CA VAL A 389 14.85 -12.28 0.09
C VAL A 389 14.33 -12.47 -1.34
N ILE A 390 13.63 -13.58 -1.62
CA ILE A 390 13.17 -13.88 -2.98
C ILE A 390 12.18 -12.83 -3.51
N PRO A 391 11.10 -12.45 -2.79
CA PRO A 391 10.21 -11.37 -3.23
C PRO A 391 10.89 -10.01 -3.40
N MET A 392 11.90 -9.71 -2.57
CA MET A 392 12.69 -8.49 -2.68
C MET A 392 13.50 -8.47 -3.99
N VAL A 393 14.20 -9.56 -4.28
CA VAL A 393 15.00 -9.70 -5.51
C VAL A 393 14.12 -9.71 -6.75
N SER A 394 12.95 -10.34 -6.70
CA SER A 394 12.02 -10.40 -7.84
C SER A 394 11.50 -9.01 -8.23
N ILE A 395 11.11 -8.18 -7.24
CA ILE A 395 10.71 -6.78 -7.50
C ILE A 395 11.90 -5.98 -8.03
N PHE A 396 13.11 -6.18 -7.49
CA PHE A 396 14.30 -5.49 -7.95
C PHE A 396 14.64 -5.82 -9.41
N ILE A 397 14.55 -7.09 -9.83
CA ILE A 397 14.72 -7.48 -11.23
C ILE A 397 13.64 -6.84 -12.11
N GLY A 398 12.38 -6.88 -11.67
CA GLY A 398 11.30 -6.19 -12.36
C GLY A 398 11.56 -4.69 -12.52
N LEU A 399 12.10 -4.04 -11.48
CA LEU A 399 12.47 -2.63 -11.48
C LEU A 399 13.54 -2.30 -12.50
N LEU A 400 14.58 -3.13 -12.64
CA LEU A 400 15.63 -2.94 -13.66
C LEU A 400 15.05 -3.01 -15.06
N VAL A 401 14.19 -4.01 -15.32
CA VAL A 401 13.51 -4.14 -16.62
C VAL A 401 12.57 -2.96 -16.85
N LYS A 402 11.81 -2.55 -15.82
CA LYS A 402 10.94 -1.37 -15.90
C LYS A 402 11.72 -0.12 -16.26
N THR A 403 12.88 0.13 -15.66
CA THR A 403 13.71 1.31 -15.94
C THR A 403 14.08 1.38 -17.41
N PHE A 404 14.48 0.26 -18.00
CA PHE A 404 14.77 0.17 -19.42
C PHE A 404 13.53 0.38 -20.29
N LEU A 405 12.42 -0.25 -19.94
CA LEU A 405 11.17 -0.14 -20.69
C LEU A 405 10.52 1.24 -20.56
N ASP A 406 10.60 1.89 -19.40
CA ASP A 406 10.14 3.28 -19.23
C ASP A 406 10.88 4.20 -20.17
N TYR A 407 12.21 4.01 -20.29
CA TYR A 407 13.03 4.83 -21.18
C TYR A 407 12.66 4.61 -22.66
N GLU A 408 12.56 3.37 -23.11
CA GLU A 408 12.28 3.03 -24.52
C GLU A 408 10.82 3.29 -24.91
N LEU A 409 9.87 2.73 -24.12
CA LEU A 409 8.45 2.77 -24.51
C LEU A 409 7.81 4.14 -24.31
N THR A 410 8.20 4.89 -23.26
CA THR A 410 7.68 6.25 -23.07
C THR A 410 8.27 7.22 -24.10
N GLY A 411 9.49 6.95 -24.60
CA GLY A 411 10.12 7.70 -25.67
C GLY A 411 9.59 7.37 -27.08
N SER A 412 8.65 6.46 -27.22
CA SER A 412 7.96 6.17 -28.48
C SER A 412 6.79 7.12 -28.68
N VAL A 413 6.72 7.78 -29.84
CA VAL A 413 5.61 8.70 -30.18
C VAL A 413 4.25 7.99 -30.18
N GLU A 414 4.22 6.69 -30.53
CA GLU A 414 2.99 5.90 -30.60
C GLU A 414 2.44 5.57 -29.21
N LEU A 415 3.30 5.30 -28.23
CA LEU A 415 2.91 4.86 -26.91
C LEU A 415 2.86 6.00 -25.90
N GLY A 416 3.84 6.91 -25.92
CA GLY A 416 3.91 8.01 -24.96
C GLY A 416 3.73 7.55 -23.52
N ILE A 417 2.80 8.15 -22.79
CA ILE A 417 2.52 7.79 -21.38
C ILE A 417 2.02 6.35 -21.19
N ASN A 418 1.38 5.75 -22.21
CA ASN A 418 0.98 4.34 -22.15
C ASN A 418 2.18 3.41 -22.11
N GLY A 419 3.34 3.84 -22.64
CA GLY A 419 4.60 3.12 -22.52
C GLY A 419 5.02 2.90 -21.08
N ALA A 420 4.93 3.93 -20.24
CA ALA A 420 5.20 3.81 -18.80
C ALA A 420 4.18 2.91 -18.08
N ALA A 421 2.90 2.94 -18.50
CA ALA A 421 1.89 2.02 -17.98
C ALA A 421 2.21 0.56 -18.31
N TRP A 422 2.65 0.26 -19.55
CA TRP A 422 3.11 -1.07 -19.94
C TRP A 422 4.37 -1.50 -19.19
N ALA A 423 5.34 -0.62 -19.02
CA ALA A 423 6.54 -0.90 -18.23
C ALA A 423 6.21 -1.28 -16.78
N THR A 424 5.23 -0.60 -16.19
CA THR A 424 4.70 -0.93 -14.84
C THR A 424 4.02 -2.31 -14.80
N ASN A 425 3.21 -2.62 -15.81
CA ASN A 425 2.59 -3.95 -15.93
C ASN A 425 3.63 -5.07 -16.00
N LEU A 426 4.66 -4.87 -16.82
CA LEU A 426 5.74 -5.84 -17.01
C LEU A 426 6.61 -5.99 -15.75
N ASN A 427 6.87 -4.91 -15.01
CA ASN A 427 7.56 -4.99 -13.73
C ASN A 427 6.85 -5.96 -12.77
N PHE A 428 5.55 -5.77 -12.57
CA PHE A 428 4.79 -6.65 -11.67
C PHE A 428 4.61 -8.05 -12.23
N ALA A 429 4.47 -8.21 -13.54
CA ALA A 429 4.41 -9.51 -14.21
C ALA A 429 5.69 -10.33 -14.01
N ILE A 430 6.85 -9.71 -14.20
CA ILE A 430 8.16 -10.35 -13.98
C ILE A 430 8.33 -10.73 -12.52
N ALA A 431 8.02 -9.82 -11.59
CA ALA A 431 8.13 -10.10 -10.17
C ALA A 431 7.18 -11.24 -9.74
N ALA A 432 5.95 -11.26 -10.26
CA ALA A 432 4.99 -12.33 -10.01
C ALA A 432 5.47 -13.67 -10.58
N LEU A 433 6.00 -13.66 -11.80
CA LEU A 433 6.52 -14.87 -12.46
C LEU A 433 7.69 -15.48 -11.69
N ILE A 434 8.66 -14.66 -11.29
CA ILE A 434 9.80 -15.13 -10.50
C ILE A 434 9.32 -15.72 -9.17
N ASN A 435 8.46 -15.00 -8.44
CA ASN A 435 7.90 -15.51 -7.20
C ASN A 435 7.15 -16.83 -7.42
N TYR A 436 6.34 -16.93 -8.48
CA TYR A 436 5.60 -18.15 -8.81
C TYR A 436 6.52 -19.35 -9.09
N ILE A 437 7.63 -19.14 -9.83
CA ILE A 437 8.63 -20.19 -10.10
C ILE A 437 9.19 -20.75 -8.78
N PHE A 438 9.53 -19.88 -7.84
CA PHE A 438 10.04 -20.32 -6.53
C PHE A 438 8.94 -20.98 -5.68
N VAL A 439 7.72 -20.45 -5.66
CA VAL A 439 6.59 -21.09 -4.96
C VAL A 439 6.35 -22.50 -5.53
N LYS A 440 6.33 -22.63 -6.86
CA LYS A 440 6.18 -23.94 -7.53
C LYS A 440 7.29 -24.92 -7.13
N ARG A 441 8.52 -24.42 -6.98
CA ARG A 441 9.68 -25.25 -6.57
C ARG A 441 9.59 -25.73 -5.13
N TYR A 442 9.07 -24.90 -4.22
CA TYR A 442 9.06 -25.23 -2.77
C TYR A 442 7.77 -25.91 -2.31
N VAL A 443 6.65 -25.61 -2.95
CA VAL A 443 5.33 -26.00 -2.46
C VAL A 443 4.55 -26.82 -3.51
N GLY A 444 4.76 -26.51 -4.79
CA GLY A 444 4.02 -27.12 -5.90
C GLY A 444 3.25 -26.08 -6.72
N SER A 445 2.51 -26.53 -7.74
CA SER A 445 1.75 -25.64 -8.62
C SER A 445 0.52 -25.10 -7.89
N VAL A 446 0.49 -23.81 -7.62
CA VAL A 446 -0.63 -23.10 -6.96
C VAL A 446 -1.65 -22.53 -7.95
N LEU A 447 -1.43 -22.71 -9.26
CA LEU A 447 -2.32 -22.26 -10.32
C LEU A 447 -3.08 -23.44 -10.92
N ASN A 448 -4.39 -23.40 -10.80
CA ASN A 448 -5.28 -24.28 -11.57
C ASN A 448 -5.71 -23.56 -12.86
N THR A 449 -5.15 -24.00 -13.98
CA THR A 449 -5.35 -23.36 -15.30
C THR A 449 -6.81 -23.36 -15.73
N LEU A 450 -7.55 -24.44 -15.42
CA LEU A 450 -8.96 -24.56 -15.77
C LEU A 450 -9.83 -23.58 -14.97
N GLU A 451 -9.56 -23.43 -13.68
CA GLU A 451 -10.27 -22.44 -12.83
C GLU A 451 -9.94 -21.02 -13.27
N LEU A 452 -8.66 -20.72 -13.56
CA LEU A 452 -8.25 -19.44 -14.08
C LEU A 452 -8.99 -19.09 -15.38
N LEU A 453 -9.06 -20.04 -16.33
CA LEU A 453 -9.77 -19.84 -17.59
C LEU A 453 -11.27 -19.56 -17.36
N LYS A 454 -11.92 -20.30 -16.46
CA LYS A 454 -13.33 -20.05 -16.09
C LYS A 454 -13.54 -18.63 -15.53
N ILE A 455 -12.64 -18.17 -14.67
CA ILE A 455 -12.69 -16.80 -14.11
C ILE A 455 -12.51 -15.76 -15.21
N ILE A 456 -11.54 -15.95 -16.12
CA ILE A 456 -11.30 -15.05 -17.25
C ILE A 456 -12.53 -14.97 -18.15
N VAL A 457 -13.09 -16.11 -18.55
CA VAL A 457 -14.31 -16.15 -19.40
C VAL A 457 -15.48 -15.46 -18.73
N SER A 458 -15.68 -15.69 -17.42
CA SER A 458 -16.74 -15.03 -16.65
C SER A 458 -16.54 -13.51 -16.58
N ALA A 459 -15.30 -13.07 -16.42
CA ALA A 459 -14.98 -11.65 -16.36
C ALA A 459 -15.06 -10.98 -17.75
N MET A 460 -14.73 -11.68 -18.83
CA MET A 460 -14.94 -11.19 -20.21
C MET A 460 -16.42 -11.03 -20.53
N ALA A 461 -17.27 -12.00 -20.16
CA ALA A 461 -18.72 -11.89 -20.29
C ALA A 461 -19.28 -10.69 -19.51
N MET A 462 -18.78 -10.49 -18.29
CA MET A 462 -19.07 -9.30 -17.49
C MET A 462 -18.67 -8.01 -18.23
N GLY A 463 -17.44 -7.94 -18.75
CA GLY A 463 -16.92 -6.78 -19.47
C GLY A 463 -17.78 -6.43 -20.69
N GLY A 464 -18.15 -7.43 -21.50
CA GLY A 464 -19.03 -7.25 -22.65
C GLY A 464 -20.41 -6.70 -22.25
N ALA A 465 -21.05 -7.30 -21.24
CA ALA A 465 -22.32 -6.82 -20.71
C ALA A 465 -22.22 -5.39 -20.16
N THR A 466 -21.14 -5.06 -19.44
CA THR A 466 -20.86 -3.74 -18.89
C THR A 466 -20.76 -2.69 -20.00
N GLN A 467 -20.05 -2.98 -21.09
CA GLN A 467 -19.92 -2.09 -22.24
C GLN A 467 -21.26 -1.83 -22.92
N VAL A 468 -22.02 -2.90 -23.17
CA VAL A 468 -23.34 -2.78 -23.80
C VAL A 468 -24.29 -1.91 -22.97
N ILE A 469 -24.37 -2.17 -21.67
CA ILE A 469 -25.23 -1.39 -20.77
C ILE A 469 -24.79 0.06 -20.70
N TYR A 470 -23.48 0.34 -20.59
CA TYR A 470 -22.99 1.71 -20.56
C TYR A 470 -23.38 2.46 -21.83
N VAL A 471 -23.10 1.91 -23.01
CA VAL A 471 -23.40 2.56 -24.30
C VAL A 471 -24.90 2.76 -24.50
N SER A 472 -25.75 1.80 -24.08
CA SER A 472 -27.20 1.91 -24.25
C SER A 472 -27.88 2.87 -23.25
N THR A 473 -27.23 3.18 -22.13
CA THR A 473 -27.83 3.99 -21.06
C THR A 473 -27.21 5.39 -20.90
N VAL A 474 -26.07 5.66 -21.52
CA VAL A 474 -25.34 6.92 -21.32
C VAL A 474 -26.15 8.14 -21.80
N ASP A 475 -26.91 8.03 -22.90
CA ASP A 475 -27.71 9.10 -23.44
C ASP A 475 -28.97 9.39 -22.58
N LEU A 476 -29.46 8.36 -21.86
CA LEU A 476 -30.66 8.47 -21.03
C LEU A 476 -30.37 8.92 -19.60
N LEU A 477 -29.32 8.36 -19.00
CA LEU A 477 -28.99 8.50 -17.57
C LEU A 477 -27.80 9.45 -17.33
N GLY A 478 -27.15 9.92 -18.38
CA GLY A 478 -25.88 10.62 -18.29
C GLY A 478 -24.74 9.72 -17.83
N ASN A 479 -23.49 10.22 -17.87
CA ASN A 479 -22.32 9.40 -17.55
C ASN A 479 -22.38 8.74 -16.16
N GLY A 480 -22.79 9.49 -15.12
CA GLY A 480 -22.83 8.97 -13.74
C GLY A 480 -23.85 7.85 -13.56
N GLY A 481 -25.07 8.03 -14.10
CA GLY A 481 -26.13 7.03 -14.04
C GLY A 481 -25.78 5.78 -14.85
N ALA A 482 -25.22 5.95 -16.05
CA ALA A 482 -24.80 4.86 -16.91
C ALA A 482 -23.66 4.01 -16.28
N VAL A 483 -22.65 4.67 -15.68
CA VAL A 483 -21.58 3.96 -14.95
C VAL A 483 -22.16 3.17 -13.77
N ALA A 484 -23.07 3.77 -12.98
CA ALA A 484 -23.70 3.07 -11.87
C ALA A 484 -24.51 1.85 -12.33
N ALA A 485 -25.33 2.02 -13.37
CA ALA A 485 -26.11 0.92 -13.97
C ALA A 485 -25.19 -0.19 -14.51
N ALA A 486 -24.11 0.19 -15.22
CA ALA A 486 -23.14 -0.75 -15.76
C ALA A 486 -22.44 -1.56 -14.65
N ILE A 487 -22.06 -0.93 -13.52
CA ILE A 487 -21.44 -1.61 -12.38
C ILE A 487 -22.43 -2.60 -11.73
N VAL A 488 -23.69 -2.24 -11.55
CA VAL A 488 -24.71 -3.14 -10.99
C VAL A 488 -24.87 -4.38 -11.88
N VAL A 489 -25.00 -4.17 -13.20
CA VAL A 489 -25.10 -5.28 -14.16
C VAL A 489 -23.82 -6.12 -14.18
N ALA A 490 -22.64 -5.46 -14.10
CA ALA A 490 -21.37 -6.18 -14.01
C ALA A 490 -21.33 -7.17 -12.85
N ILE A 491 -21.73 -6.72 -11.65
CA ILE A 491 -21.74 -7.58 -10.44
C ILE A 491 -22.69 -8.77 -10.65
N PHE A 492 -23.89 -8.52 -11.21
CA PHE A 492 -24.87 -9.56 -11.44
C PHE A 492 -24.38 -10.58 -12.49
N VAL A 493 -23.94 -10.10 -13.66
CA VAL A 493 -23.47 -10.96 -14.77
C VAL A 493 -22.24 -11.75 -14.34
N TYR A 494 -21.30 -11.13 -13.62
CA TYR A 494 -20.13 -11.84 -13.11
C TYR A 494 -20.51 -12.96 -12.14
N GLY A 495 -21.36 -12.67 -11.16
CA GLY A 495 -21.85 -13.67 -10.20
C GLY A 495 -22.58 -14.84 -10.90
N LEU A 496 -23.45 -14.54 -11.86
CA LEU A 496 -24.16 -15.53 -12.66
C LEU A 496 -23.19 -16.38 -13.50
N SER A 497 -22.22 -15.74 -14.16
CA SER A 497 -21.22 -16.42 -14.99
C SER A 497 -20.31 -17.34 -14.17
N LEU A 498 -19.88 -16.92 -12.98
CA LEU A 498 -19.13 -17.77 -12.05
C LEU A 498 -19.92 -18.99 -11.59
N TRP A 499 -21.22 -18.83 -11.38
CA TRP A 499 -22.11 -19.93 -11.03
C TRP A 499 -22.31 -20.91 -12.20
N LEU A 500 -22.56 -20.41 -13.42
CA LEU A 500 -22.73 -21.20 -14.64
C LEU A 500 -21.46 -22.00 -15.01
N THR A 501 -20.29 -21.35 -14.92
CA THR A 501 -18.99 -21.99 -15.21
C THR A 501 -18.53 -22.94 -14.12
N LYS A 502 -19.25 -22.98 -12.99
CA LYS A 502 -18.82 -23.72 -11.79
C LYS A 502 -17.39 -23.37 -11.36
N ALA A 503 -17.02 -22.09 -11.51
CA ALA A 503 -15.74 -21.58 -11.03
C ALA A 503 -15.74 -21.44 -9.50
N VAL A 504 -16.90 -21.21 -8.91
CA VAL A 504 -17.14 -21.19 -7.46
C VAL A 504 -17.87 -22.45 -7.05
N VAL A 505 -17.23 -23.24 -6.19
CA VAL A 505 -17.84 -24.40 -5.54
C VAL A 505 -18.42 -23.97 -4.19
N LYS A 506 -19.45 -24.67 -3.69
CA LYS A 506 -20.06 -24.33 -2.38
C LYS A 506 -19.04 -24.22 -1.25
N ASP A 507 -17.97 -25.03 -1.29
CA ASP A 507 -16.89 -24.99 -0.30
C ASP A 507 -16.06 -23.70 -0.32
N ASP A 508 -15.93 -23.04 -1.48
CA ASP A 508 -15.23 -21.77 -1.59
C ASP A 508 -15.94 -20.64 -0.82
N ILE A 509 -17.28 -20.70 -0.75
CA ILE A 509 -18.11 -19.68 -0.08
C ILE A 509 -17.82 -19.66 1.43
N TYR A 510 -17.43 -20.79 2.02
CA TYR A 510 -17.06 -20.89 3.44
C TYR A 510 -15.70 -20.23 3.74
N HIS A 511 -14.87 -20.01 2.73
CA HIS A 511 -13.55 -19.37 2.88
C HIS A 511 -13.61 -17.84 2.73
N PHE A 512 -14.76 -17.27 2.35
CA PHE A 512 -14.93 -15.80 2.28
C PHE A 512 -14.94 -15.18 3.68
N PRO A 513 -14.10 -14.15 3.94
CA PRO A 513 -13.83 -13.65 5.30
C PRO A 513 -15.05 -13.08 6.06
N ILE A 514 -16.10 -12.64 5.37
CA ILE A 514 -17.31 -12.05 5.99
C ILE A 514 -18.48 -13.04 6.03
N ILE A 515 -18.71 -13.75 4.92
CA ILE A 515 -19.87 -14.63 4.74
C ILE A 515 -19.55 -16.04 5.28
N GLY A 516 -18.31 -16.51 5.11
CA GLY A 516 -17.91 -17.86 5.48
C GLY A 516 -18.05 -18.16 6.97
N LYS A 517 -17.68 -17.23 7.86
CA LYS A 517 -17.85 -17.42 9.31
C LYS A 517 -19.31 -17.57 9.75
N ARG A 518 -20.24 -16.84 9.11
CA ARG A 518 -21.67 -16.94 9.41
C ARG A 518 -22.25 -18.26 8.89
N LEU A 519 -21.84 -18.69 7.71
CA LEU A 519 -22.29 -19.93 7.10
C LEU A 519 -21.70 -21.17 7.80
N GLN A 520 -20.41 -21.14 8.18
CA GLN A 520 -19.80 -22.19 9.02
C GLN A 520 -20.51 -22.34 10.38
N ALA A 521 -20.78 -21.21 11.04
CA ALA A 521 -21.52 -21.24 12.31
C ALA A 521 -22.95 -21.79 12.15
N ARG A 522 -23.59 -21.55 11.00
CA ARG A 522 -24.91 -22.09 10.69
C ARG A 522 -24.86 -23.61 10.38
N ARG A 523 -23.88 -24.04 9.58
CA ARG A 523 -23.63 -25.45 9.28
C ARG A 523 -23.31 -26.26 10.53
N ASN A 524 -22.43 -25.74 11.40
CA ASN A 524 -22.11 -26.42 12.66
C ASN A 524 -23.33 -26.53 13.60
N ARG A 525 -24.25 -25.56 13.55
CA ARG A 525 -25.53 -25.64 14.29
C ARG A 525 -26.51 -26.63 13.67
N GLU A 526 -26.54 -26.75 12.34
CA GLU A 526 -27.38 -27.73 11.62
C GLU A 526 -26.84 -29.15 11.80
N GLU A 527 -25.52 -29.33 11.75
CA GLU A 527 -24.88 -30.63 12.05
C GLU A 527 -25.06 -31.03 13.52
N ALA A 528 -24.97 -30.10 14.48
CA ALA A 528 -25.25 -30.38 15.89
C ALA A 528 -26.71 -30.78 16.13
N LYS A 529 -27.67 -30.15 15.45
CA LYS A 529 -29.11 -30.55 15.53
C LYS A 529 -29.38 -31.92 14.93
N LEU A 530 -28.73 -32.25 13.81
CA LEU A 530 -28.84 -33.59 13.19
C LEU A 530 -28.25 -34.69 14.08
N TYR A 531 -27.19 -34.36 14.85
CA TYR A 531 -26.64 -35.29 15.87
C TYR A 531 -27.59 -35.45 17.07
N GLU A 532 -28.25 -34.36 17.51
CA GLU A 532 -29.22 -34.39 18.62
C GLU A 532 -30.55 -35.12 18.23
N GLU A 533 -30.92 -35.14 16.95
CA GLU A 533 -32.10 -35.87 16.45
C GLU A 533 -31.83 -37.37 16.17
N GLN A 534 -30.56 -37.81 16.11
CA GLN A 534 -30.17 -39.20 15.89
C GLN A 534 -29.89 -40.00 17.18
N TYR A 535 -29.84 -39.32 18.33
CA TYR A 535 -29.67 -39.91 19.65
C TYR A 535 -30.78 -39.41 20.60
#